data_d34e4d2889b12ad075477d75a8bacc17
#
_entry.id   d34e4d2889b12ad075477d75a8bacc17
#
_cell.length_a   1.000
_cell.length_b   1.000
_cell.length_c   1.000
_cell.angle_alpha   90.00
_cell.angle_beta   90.00
_cell.angle_gamma   90.00
#
_symmetry.space_group_name_H-M   'P 1'
#
loop_
_entity.id
_entity.type
_entity.pdbx_description
1 polymer ?
#
loop_
_entity_poly.entity_id
_entity_poly.type
_entity_poly.pdbx_seq_one_letter_code
_entity_poly.pdbx_strand_id
1 'polypeptide(L)'
;MSQYKSTVERRKTGLIHWDMDWSSGLYTLYTPQTGNGLVKLIDITGETVHEWNMPVRPGRDAVILPNGNLGYNGSHEKSANLYPAWDIWHGGHFMEMNPKGDIVWEHEDIYHHHDAQWLENGNLLYTIATPLPITPSIQSDIVREVNRKGEVVWEWKAWEHINPDNYISHECFNDDHWPMINGVYQDGFLLYLSLRTTSGIIAVNKNTKEVVWELKYPFVAQQHDPSITEQGNLLCFDNGNIRPSSIHHSRIVEYDTISKELVWEYKDPMPAAFFSPYMGSVEKLWNGSYSICESAFGRIFEVTSEGELMWEYVIPEFAEYPEPLNQFITGEHNSCFKAHRYKDYDILPTMRHK
;
A
#
# COMPACT_ATOMS: atom_id res chain seq x y z
N MET A 1 -20.53 -3.06 23.94
CA MET A 1 -20.60 -3.64 22.58
C MET A 1 -21.78 -3.04 21.87
N SER A 2 -21.58 -2.45 20.72
CA SER A 2 -22.67 -1.93 19.89
C SER A 2 -23.52 -3.11 19.42
N GLN A 3 -24.84 -3.05 19.63
CA GLN A 3 -25.77 -4.04 19.09
C GLN A 3 -26.02 -3.88 17.58
N TYR A 4 -25.39 -2.88 16.97
CA TYR A 4 -25.64 -2.52 15.58
C TYR A 4 -24.39 -2.77 14.75
N LYS A 5 -24.55 -3.66 13.76
CA LYS A 5 -23.56 -3.84 12.72
C LYS A 5 -23.44 -2.60 11.83
N SER A 6 -22.23 -2.34 11.33
CA SER A 6 -21.99 -1.31 10.32
C SER A 6 -22.91 -1.49 9.11
N THR A 7 -23.26 -0.39 8.44
CA THR A 7 -24.00 -0.49 7.17
C THR A 7 -23.20 -1.16 6.08
N VAL A 8 -21.88 -1.06 6.12
CA VAL A 8 -20.97 -1.77 5.19
C VAL A 8 -21.02 -3.26 5.45
N GLU A 9 -20.91 -3.70 6.70
CA GLU A 9 -20.98 -5.10 7.12
C GLU A 9 -22.31 -5.78 6.76
N ARG A 10 -23.38 -5.00 6.63
CA ARG A 10 -24.71 -5.49 6.18
C ARG A 10 -24.85 -5.59 4.67
N ARG A 11 -23.87 -5.10 3.89
CA ARG A 11 -23.84 -5.26 2.45
C ARG A 11 -23.32 -6.66 2.09
N LYS A 12 -23.51 -7.05 0.87
CA LYS A 12 -22.91 -8.29 0.35
C LYS A 12 -21.39 -8.16 0.39
N THR A 13 -20.70 -9.20 0.87
CA THR A 13 -19.25 -9.37 0.85
C THR A 13 -18.86 -10.59 0.02
N GLY A 14 -17.57 -10.81 -0.18
CA GLY A 14 -17.06 -11.80 -1.11
C GLY A 14 -17.17 -11.31 -2.55
N LEU A 15 -17.32 -12.21 -3.50
CA LEU A 15 -17.49 -11.87 -4.91
C LEU A 15 -18.80 -11.11 -5.14
N ILE A 16 -18.69 -9.89 -5.64
CA ILE A 16 -19.81 -8.99 -5.92
C ILE A 16 -20.16 -9.04 -7.40
N HIS A 17 -19.12 -8.95 -8.26
CA HIS A 17 -19.23 -8.93 -9.70
C HIS A 17 -18.08 -9.70 -10.35
N TRP A 18 -18.38 -10.39 -11.44
CA TRP A 18 -17.40 -11.03 -12.30
C TRP A 18 -17.97 -11.14 -13.72
N ASP A 19 -17.29 -10.52 -14.66
CA ASP A 19 -17.56 -10.76 -16.08
C ASP A 19 -16.92 -12.09 -16.47
N MET A 20 -17.75 -13.08 -16.82
CA MET A 20 -17.31 -14.45 -17.08
C MET A 20 -16.45 -14.59 -18.35
N ASP A 21 -16.52 -13.62 -19.25
CA ASP A 21 -15.66 -13.55 -20.45
C ASP A 21 -14.25 -13.06 -20.07
N TRP A 22 -14.08 -12.53 -18.86
CA TRP A 22 -12.81 -12.12 -18.31
C TRP A 22 -11.96 -13.34 -17.89
N SER A 23 -10.67 -13.26 -18.16
CA SER A 23 -9.75 -14.40 -18.09
C SER A 23 -9.80 -15.16 -16.76
N SER A 24 -9.84 -16.48 -16.86
CA SER A 24 -9.58 -17.41 -15.77
C SER A 24 -8.07 -17.43 -15.43
N GLY A 25 -7.72 -17.92 -14.26
CA GLY A 25 -6.31 -18.12 -13.85
C GLY A 25 -5.67 -16.91 -13.18
N LEU A 26 -6.47 -16.05 -12.57
CA LEU A 26 -6.05 -14.94 -11.74
C LEU A 26 -6.28 -15.26 -10.25
N TYR A 27 -5.33 -14.85 -9.44
CA TYR A 27 -5.40 -14.94 -8.00
C TYR A 27 -5.19 -13.58 -7.38
N THR A 28 -5.85 -13.34 -6.24
CA THR A 28 -5.71 -12.10 -5.47
C THR A 28 -5.18 -12.45 -4.08
N LEU A 29 -4.05 -11.85 -3.72
CA LEU A 29 -3.50 -11.90 -2.38
C LEU A 29 -3.92 -10.65 -1.62
N TYR A 30 -4.41 -10.81 -0.40
CA TYR A 30 -4.69 -9.71 0.50
C TYR A 30 -4.51 -10.10 1.97
N THR A 31 -4.35 -9.11 2.84
CA THR A 31 -4.29 -9.30 4.29
C THR A 31 -5.14 -8.23 4.99
N PRO A 32 -6.23 -8.62 5.70
CA PRO A 32 -7.06 -7.68 6.45
C PRO A 32 -6.26 -7.02 7.57
N GLN A 33 -6.23 -5.70 7.64
CA GLN A 33 -5.45 -4.93 8.62
C GLN A 33 -5.88 -5.21 10.07
N THR A 34 -7.14 -5.55 10.27
CA THR A 34 -7.71 -5.93 11.57
C THR A 34 -7.54 -7.42 11.89
N GLY A 35 -7.04 -8.21 10.93
CA GLY A 35 -6.80 -9.64 11.10
C GLY A 35 -5.62 -9.92 12.04
N ASN A 36 -5.66 -11.08 12.69
CA ASN A 36 -4.57 -11.56 13.58
C ASN A 36 -3.47 -12.28 12.76
N GLY A 37 -2.97 -11.65 11.70
CA GLY A 37 -1.95 -12.25 10.83
C GLY A 37 -2.51 -13.11 9.68
N LEU A 38 -3.81 -13.03 9.42
CA LEU A 38 -4.43 -13.74 8.30
C LEU A 38 -3.98 -13.13 6.98
N VAL A 39 -3.48 -13.97 6.08
CA VAL A 39 -3.20 -13.65 4.67
C VAL A 39 -3.95 -14.65 3.80
N LYS A 40 -4.67 -14.17 2.80
CA LYS A 40 -5.45 -15.02 1.90
C LYS A 40 -5.04 -14.85 0.45
N LEU A 41 -4.96 -15.97 -0.23
CA LEU A 41 -4.93 -16.06 -1.68
C LEU A 41 -6.27 -16.61 -2.15
N ILE A 42 -7.01 -15.83 -2.91
CA ILE A 42 -8.30 -16.23 -3.49
C ILE A 42 -8.19 -16.35 -5.00
N ASP A 43 -9.00 -17.18 -5.60
CA ASP A 43 -9.16 -17.25 -7.06
C ASP A 43 -10.16 -16.21 -7.58
N ILE A 44 -10.39 -16.21 -8.89
CA ILE A 44 -11.28 -15.25 -9.55
C ILE A 44 -12.76 -15.39 -9.10
N THR A 45 -13.15 -16.56 -8.56
CA THR A 45 -14.50 -16.79 -8.01
C THR A 45 -14.65 -16.28 -6.57
N GLY A 46 -13.52 -15.85 -5.95
CA GLY A 46 -13.47 -15.43 -4.55
C GLY A 46 -13.28 -16.58 -3.56
N GLU A 47 -13.05 -17.81 -4.05
CA GLU A 47 -12.77 -18.95 -3.19
C GLU A 47 -11.32 -18.92 -2.70
N THR A 48 -11.11 -19.21 -1.42
CA THR A 48 -9.77 -19.25 -0.84
C THR A 48 -9.02 -20.48 -1.34
N VAL A 49 -7.92 -20.27 -2.04
CA VAL A 49 -7.05 -21.34 -2.55
C VAL A 49 -5.87 -21.62 -1.64
N HIS A 50 -5.41 -20.62 -0.91
CA HIS A 50 -4.37 -20.78 0.12
C HIS A 50 -4.52 -19.74 1.22
N GLU A 51 -4.06 -20.09 2.43
CA GLU A 51 -4.13 -19.21 3.60
C GLU A 51 -2.86 -19.37 4.43
N TRP A 52 -2.34 -18.22 4.91
CA TRP A 52 -1.26 -18.17 5.90
C TRP A 52 -1.77 -17.53 7.18
N ASN A 53 -1.29 -18.03 8.31
CA ASN A 53 -1.53 -17.47 9.63
C ASN A 53 -0.21 -16.98 10.20
N MET A 54 0.07 -15.70 10.06
CA MET A 54 1.29 -15.05 10.53
C MET A 54 1.24 -14.83 12.04
N PRO A 55 2.40 -14.83 12.73
CA PRO A 55 2.43 -14.74 14.21
C PRO A 55 2.01 -13.38 14.77
N VAL A 56 1.99 -12.34 13.93
CA VAL A 56 1.58 -10.98 14.30
C VAL A 56 0.59 -10.43 13.27
N ARG A 57 -0.26 -9.49 13.68
CA ARG A 57 -1.16 -8.81 12.74
C ARG A 57 -0.38 -8.13 11.62
N PRO A 58 -1.00 -7.86 10.47
CA PRO A 58 -0.33 -7.09 9.42
C PRO A 58 -0.05 -5.67 9.92
N GLY A 59 1.19 -5.22 9.73
CA GLY A 59 1.54 -3.82 9.79
C GLY A 59 1.15 -3.12 8.50
N ARG A 60 1.30 -3.82 7.37
CA ARG A 60 0.95 -3.33 6.04
C ARG A 60 0.42 -4.45 5.15
N ASP A 61 1.24 -5.05 4.30
CA ASP A 61 0.82 -5.99 3.28
C ASP A 61 1.63 -7.29 3.28
N ALA A 62 1.32 -8.13 2.33
CA ALA A 62 2.01 -9.36 2.03
C ALA A 62 2.16 -9.52 0.52
N VAL A 63 3.25 -10.14 0.07
CA VAL A 63 3.53 -10.41 -1.34
C VAL A 63 4.03 -11.83 -1.53
N ILE A 64 3.73 -12.47 -2.67
CA ILE A 64 4.36 -13.73 -3.06
C ILE A 64 5.68 -13.38 -3.74
N LEU A 65 6.77 -13.85 -3.16
CA LEU A 65 8.13 -13.64 -3.67
C LEU A 65 8.43 -14.56 -4.86
N PRO A 66 9.42 -14.23 -5.71
CA PRO A 66 9.78 -15.05 -6.88
C PRO A 66 10.15 -16.50 -6.55
N ASN A 67 10.60 -16.77 -5.31
CA ASN A 67 10.89 -18.12 -4.82
C ASN A 67 9.64 -18.88 -4.33
N GLY A 68 8.46 -18.25 -4.39
CA GLY A 68 7.19 -18.79 -3.94
C GLY A 68 6.94 -18.69 -2.44
N ASN A 69 7.82 -18.04 -1.68
CA ASN A 69 7.58 -17.74 -0.27
C ASN A 69 6.67 -16.51 -0.12
N LEU A 70 6.03 -16.36 1.02
CA LEU A 70 5.31 -15.16 1.40
C LEU A 70 6.27 -14.17 2.03
N GLY A 71 6.42 -12.98 1.47
CA GLY A 71 6.99 -11.81 2.13
C GLY A 71 5.89 -11.08 2.89
N TYR A 72 6.10 -10.80 4.17
CA TYR A 72 5.11 -10.23 5.06
C TYR A 72 5.64 -9.03 5.82
N ASN A 73 4.90 -7.93 5.81
CA ASN A 73 5.19 -6.75 6.63
C ASN A 73 4.24 -6.74 7.83
N GLY A 74 4.68 -7.39 8.90
CA GLY A 74 3.96 -7.51 10.16
C GLY A 74 4.12 -6.30 11.08
N SER A 75 3.16 -6.11 11.97
CA SER A 75 3.26 -5.10 13.03
C SER A 75 4.28 -5.50 14.08
N HIS A 76 4.89 -4.50 14.71
CA HIS A 76 5.83 -4.71 15.80
C HIS A 76 5.26 -4.11 17.10
N GLU A 77 5.15 -4.89 18.17
CA GLU A 77 4.50 -4.49 19.43
C GLU A 77 5.09 -3.22 20.08
N LYS A 78 6.40 -2.97 19.89
CA LYS A 78 7.09 -1.82 20.45
C LYS A 78 6.91 -0.53 19.63
N SER A 79 6.56 -0.63 18.35
CA SER A 79 6.39 0.55 17.52
C SER A 79 5.17 1.38 17.91
N ALA A 80 4.11 0.75 18.39
CA ALA A 80 2.92 1.39 18.92
C ALA A 80 3.19 2.42 20.04
N ASN A 81 4.21 2.18 20.85
CA ASN A 81 4.59 3.07 21.94
C ASN A 81 5.41 4.27 21.51
N LEU A 82 5.98 4.23 20.29
CA LEU A 82 6.80 5.32 19.76
C LEU A 82 5.95 6.45 19.18
N TYR A 83 4.86 6.09 18.52
CA TYR A 83 4.01 7.01 17.78
C TYR A 83 2.52 6.67 17.96
N PRO A 84 1.93 6.91 19.15
CA PRO A 84 0.57 6.44 19.46
C PRO A 84 -0.51 6.92 18.49
N ALA A 85 -0.40 8.14 17.96
CA ALA A 85 -1.36 8.70 17.00
C ALA A 85 -1.30 8.02 15.62
N TRP A 86 -0.27 7.22 15.36
CA TRP A 86 0.02 6.63 14.06
C TRP A 86 0.12 5.11 14.10
N ASP A 87 -0.27 4.55 15.19
CA ASP A 87 -0.08 3.14 15.51
C ASP A 87 -0.63 2.19 14.43
N ILE A 88 -1.69 2.57 13.72
CA ILE A 88 -2.18 1.81 12.55
C ILE A 88 -1.19 1.81 11.38
N TRP A 89 -0.28 2.78 11.32
CA TRP A 89 0.65 2.99 10.22
C TRP A 89 2.01 2.32 10.43
N HIS A 90 2.18 1.57 11.52
CA HIS A 90 3.43 0.90 11.87
C HIS A 90 3.42 -0.58 11.54
N GLY A 91 4.44 -0.98 10.77
CA GLY A 91 4.87 -2.36 10.61
C GLY A 91 6.10 -2.62 11.45
N GLY A 92 7.13 -3.20 10.83
CA GLY A 92 8.48 -3.30 11.39
C GLY A 92 8.89 -4.68 11.87
N HIS A 93 8.02 -5.68 11.71
CA HIS A 93 8.40 -7.08 11.83
C HIS A 93 8.24 -7.76 10.46
N PHE A 94 9.29 -7.68 9.66
CA PHE A 94 9.33 -8.26 8.33
C PHE A 94 9.66 -9.74 8.41
N MET A 95 8.90 -10.57 7.72
CA MET A 95 9.07 -12.02 7.72
C MET A 95 9.00 -12.58 6.30
N GLU A 96 9.74 -13.64 6.06
CA GLU A 96 9.55 -14.50 4.90
C GLU A 96 9.14 -15.89 5.37
N MET A 97 7.99 -16.36 4.92
CA MET A 97 7.42 -17.67 5.27
C MET A 97 7.39 -18.56 4.05
N ASN A 98 7.88 -19.78 4.18
CA ASN A 98 7.78 -20.76 3.12
C ASN A 98 6.35 -21.35 3.02
N PRO A 99 6.00 -22.07 1.93
CA PRO A 99 4.67 -22.68 1.77
C PRO A 99 4.31 -23.76 2.80
N LYS A 100 5.28 -24.20 3.62
CA LYS A 100 5.03 -25.15 4.71
C LYS A 100 4.65 -24.48 6.02
N GLY A 101 4.73 -23.15 6.07
CA GLY A 101 4.45 -22.37 7.27
C GLY A 101 5.68 -22.09 8.16
N ASP A 102 6.90 -22.40 7.68
CA ASP A 102 8.11 -22.09 8.43
C ASP A 102 8.60 -20.67 8.10
N ILE A 103 8.93 -19.86 9.11
CA ILE A 103 9.62 -18.58 8.93
C ILE A 103 11.08 -18.88 8.58
N VAL A 104 11.51 -18.46 7.40
CA VAL A 104 12.85 -18.71 6.87
C VAL A 104 13.77 -17.48 6.90
N TRP A 105 13.20 -16.32 7.12
CA TRP A 105 13.91 -15.07 7.33
C TRP A 105 13.04 -14.08 8.08
N GLU A 106 13.67 -13.25 8.93
CA GLU A 106 13.01 -12.15 9.61
C GLU A 106 13.96 -10.97 9.83
N HIS A 107 13.39 -9.78 9.90
CA HIS A 107 14.09 -8.54 10.21
C HIS A 107 13.16 -7.61 10.99
N GLU A 108 13.68 -6.96 12.02
CA GLU A 108 12.92 -6.03 12.84
C GLU A 108 13.47 -4.62 12.75
N ASP A 109 12.59 -3.64 12.56
CA ASP A 109 12.89 -2.22 12.73
C ASP A 109 11.67 -1.51 13.31
N ILE A 110 11.73 -1.19 14.59
CA ILE A 110 10.62 -0.58 15.35
C ILE A 110 10.26 0.83 14.89
N TYR A 111 11.11 1.48 14.09
CA TYR A 111 10.87 2.80 13.54
C TYR A 111 10.20 2.77 12.16
N HIS A 112 9.95 1.56 11.62
CA HIS A 112 9.28 1.42 10.34
C HIS A 112 7.85 1.94 10.40
N HIS A 113 7.46 2.64 9.33
CA HIS A 113 6.09 3.06 9.07
C HIS A 113 5.77 2.92 7.58
N HIS A 114 4.48 2.82 7.28
CA HIS A 114 3.90 2.78 5.95
C HIS A 114 4.43 1.65 5.07
N ASP A 115 5.32 1.89 4.11
CA ASP A 115 5.52 1.02 2.96
C ASP A 115 6.90 0.36 2.92
N ALA A 116 6.95 -0.80 2.29
CA ALA A 116 8.16 -1.56 2.06
C ALA A 116 8.08 -2.32 0.73
N GLN A 117 9.23 -2.52 0.10
CA GLN A 117 9.35 -3.30 -1.12
C GLN A 117 10.44 -4.38 -0.98
N TRP A 118 10.08 -5.62 -1.29
CA TRP A 118 11.01 -6.71 -1.48
C TRP A 118 11.65 -6.57 -2.85
N LEU A 119 12.98 -6.41 -2.87
CA LEU A 119 13.72 -6.15 -4.11
C LEU A 119 14.14 -7.44 -4.80
N GLU A 120 14.36 -7.39 -6.12
CA GLU A 120 14.81 -8.54 -6.91
C GLU A 120 16.15 -9.12 -6.45
N ASN A 121 17.04 -8.29 -5.88
CA ASN A 121 18.31 -8.72 -5.30
C ASN A 121 18.17 -9.43 -3.94
N GLY A 122 16.94 -9.59 -3.45
CA GLY A 122 16.60 -10.20 -2.17
C GLY A 122 16.71 -9.26 -0.98
N ASN A 123 17.08 -7.99 -1.17
CA ASN A 123 17.08 -6.98 -0.12
C ASN A 123 15.64 -6.48 0.18
N LEU A 124 15.50 -5.82 1.31
CA LEU A 124 14.26 -5.16 1.70
C LEU A 124 14.48 -3.64 1.73
N LEU A 125 13.61 -2.89 1.04
CA LEU A 125 13.57 -1.42 1.02
C LEU A 125 12.34 -0.96 1.80
N TYR A 126 12.50 -0.02 2.74
CA TYR A 126 11.38 0.45 3.56
C TYR A 126 11.62 1.85 4.14
N THR A 127 10.57 2.45 4.69
CA THR A 127 10.60 3.76 5.34
C THR A 127 10.70 3.63 6.85
N ILE A 128 11.45 4.54 7.48
CA ILE A 128 11.47 4.71 8.94
C ILE A 128 11.24 6.17 9.32
N ALA A 129 10.62 6.41 10.47
CA ALA A 129 10.48 7.73 11.06
C ALA A 129 11.59 8.00 12.08
N THR A 130 12.05 9.24 12.11
CA THR A 130 13.05 9.72 13.07
C THR A 130 12.83 11.20 13.35
N PRO A 131 13.19 11.71 14.55
CA PRO A 131 13.13 13.14 14.81
C PRO A 131 13.94 13.94 13.79
N LEU A 132 13.35 14.99 13.25
CA LEU A 132 14.01 15.91 12.33
C LEU A 132 15.15 16.64 13.06
N PRO A 133 16.41 16.58 12.62
CA PRO A 133 17.56 17.10 13.38
C PRO A 133 17.46 18.60 13.76
N ILE A 134 16.87 19.41 12.86
CA ILE A 134 16.72 20.87 13.07
C ILE A 134 15.49 21.22 13.90
N THR A 135 14.50 20.34 14.00
CA THR A 135 13.26 20.52 14.76
C THR A 135 12.79 19.17 15.31
N PRO A 136 13.38 18.69 16.41
CA PRO A 136 13.14 17.32 16.91
C PRO A 136 11.72 17.01 17.37
N SER A 137 10.84 18.01 17.48
CA SER A 137 9.40 17.82 17.72
C SER A 137 8.65 17.32 16.47
N ILE A 138 9.26 17.43 15.29
CA ILE A 138 8.73 16.96 14.02
C ILE A 138 9.43 15.64 13.68
N GLN A 139 8.67 14.63 13.24
CA GLN A 139 9.24 13.43 12.65
C GLN A 139 9.59 13.68 11.19
N SER A 140 10.60 12.98 10.69
CA SER A 140 10.96 12.97 9.28
C SER A 140 11.34 11.55 8.84
N ASP A 141 11.56 11.36 7.55
CA ASP A 141 11.68 10.05 6.95
C ASP A 141 13.11 9.72 6.51
N ILE A 142 13.47 8.47 6.72
CA ILE A 142 14.59 7.81 6.07
C ILE A 142 14.04 6.67 5.25
N VAL A 143 14.45 6.54 4.00
CA VAL A 143 14.28 5.33 3.21
C VAL A 143 15.53 4.49 3.37
N ARG A 144 15.36 3.24 3.79
CA ARG A 144 16.44 2.31 4.14
C ARG A 144 16.37 1.05 3.31
N GLU A 145 17.52 0.55 2.85
CA GLU A 145 17.66 -0.78 2.26
C GLU A 145 18.54 -1.65 3.17
N VAL A 146 18.05 -2.84 3.49
CA VAL A 146 18.80 -3.85 4.24
C VAL A 146 18.97 -5.10 3.42
N ASN A 147 20.13 -5.76 3.59
CA ASN A 147 20.39 -7.06 2.98
C ASN A 147 19.81 -8.21 3.81
N ARG A 148 19.95 -9.44 3.33
CA ARG A 148 19.47 -10.66 4.02
C ARG A 148 20.13 -10.96 5.36
N LYS A 149 21.21 -10.24 5.74
CA LYS A 149 21.84 -10.32 7.06
C LYS A 149 21.32 -9.26 8.03
N GLY A 150 20.38 -8.39 7.58
CA GLY A 150 19.90 -7.25 8.34
C GLY A 150 20.85 -6.05 8.37
N GLU A 151 21.92 -6.07 7.53
CA GLU A 151 22.85 -4.95 7.43
C GLU A 151 22.30 -3.87 6.53
N VAL A 152 22.36 -2.60 6.98
CA VAL A 152 21.98 -1.44 6.17
C VAL A 152 22.99 -1.25 5.07
N VAL A 153 22.52 -1.34 3.81
CA VAL A 153 23.38 -1.21 2.61
C VAL A 153 23.17 0.10 1.87
N TRP A 154 22.05 0.78 2.12
CA TRP A 154 21.74 2.08 1.55
C TRP A 154 20.72 2.85 2.41
N GLU A 155 20.89 4.17 2.48
CA GLU A 155 19.93 5.08 3.12
C GLU A 155 19.81 6.39 2.35
N TRP A 156 18.60 6.96 2.42
CA TRP A 156 18.28 8.29 1.93
C TRP A 156 17.45 9.02 3.00
N LYS A 157 17.92 10.19 3.42
CA LYS A 157 17.27 10.98 4.47
C LYS A 157 16.58 12.19 3.85
N ALA A 158 15.28 12.35 4.05
CA ALA A 158 14.49 13.40 3.41
C ALA A 158 15.11 14.79 3.61
N TRP A 159 15.48 15.16 4.82
CA TRP A 159 16.01 16.49 5.17
C TRP A 159 17.39 16.82 4.59
N GLU A 160 18.14 15.85 4.10
CA GLU A 160 19.44 16.06 3.44
C GLU A 160 19.28 16.35 1.95
N HIS A 161 18.12 16.03 1.35
CA HIS A 161 17.94 16.02 -0.11
C HIS A 161 16.77 16.84 -0.62
N ILE A 162 15.77 17.13 0.22
CA ILE A 162 14.64 17.99 -0.14
C ILE A 162 14.53 19.17 0.85
N ASN A 163 14.20 20.36 0.29
CA ASN A 163 14.04 21.57 1.11
C ASN A 163 12.58 21.69 1.58
N PRO A 164 12.30 21.81 2.90
CA PRO A 164 10.97 22.05 3.43
C PRO A 164 10.23 23.23 2.80
N ASP A 165 10.93 24.30 2.44
CA ASP A 165 10.33 25.47 1.79
C ASP A 165 9.71 25.16 0.41
N ASN A 166 10.19 24.10 -0.25
CA ASN A 166 9.69 23.65 -1.55
C ASN A 166 8.67 22.50 -1.44
N TYR A 167 8.56 21.90 -0.24
CA TYR A 167 7.70 20.75 0.06
C TYR A 167 6.90 21.05 1.33
N ILE A 168 6.00 22.02 1.22
CA ILE A 168 5.19 22.51 2.35
C ILE A 168 4.06 21.52 2.61
N SER A 169 3.89 21.12 3.87
CA SER A 169 2.75 20.32 4.31
C SER A 169 1.45 21.10 4.14
N HIS A 170 0.37 20.42 3.75
CA HIS A 170 -0.95 21.04 3.69
C HIS A 170 -1.46 21.37 5.10
N GLU A 171 -2.19 22.45 5.24
CA GLU A 171 -2.74 22.97 6.52
C GLU A 171 -3.65 21.97 7.26
N CYS A 172 -4.17 20.96 6.57
CA CYS A 172 -4.98 19.92 7.20
C CYS A 172 -4.17 18.92 8.04
N PHE A 173 -2.83 18.94 7.95
CA PHE A 173 -1.97 18.11 8.78
C PHE A 173 -1.47 18.90 9.98
N ASN A 174 -1.36 18.22 11.11
CA ASN A 174 -0.50 18.68 12.19
C ASN A 174 0.92 18.63 11.67
N ASP A 175 1.73 19.66 11.96
CA ASP A 175 3.16 19.68 11.58
C ASP A 175 3.99 18.74 12.46
N ASP A 176 3.57 17.49 12.60
CA ASP A 176 4.22 16.48 13.43
C ASP A 176 5.06 15.48 12.62
N HIS A 177 4.84 15.40 11.30
CA HIS A 177 5.63 14.55 10.41
C HIS A 177 5.77 15.13 8.99
N TRP A 178 7.00 15.34 8.57
CA TRP A 178 7.37 15.87 7.27
C TRP A 178 8.50 15.03 6.63
N PRO A 179 8.40 14.67 5.34
CA PRO A 179 7.27 14.87 4.40
C PRO A 179 6.23 13.75 4.45
N MET A 180 6.36 12.77 5.33
CA MET A 180 5.58 11.55 5.48
C MET A 180 5.58 10.70 4.20
N ILE A 181 6.66 9.93 4.03
CA ILE A 181 6.78 9.01 2.89
C ILE A 181 5.88 7.79 3.13
N ASN A 182 4.79 7.69 2.39
CA ASN A 182 3.78 6.65 2.54
C ASN A 182 3.76 5.62 1.40
N GLY A 183 4.68 5.72 0.45
CA GLY A 183 4.85 4.75 -0.63
C GLY A 183 6.27 4.76 -1.14
N VAL A 184 6.84 3.57 -1.39
CA VAL A 184 8.16 3.37 -1.96
C VAL A 184 8.09 2.37 -3.11
N TYR A 185 8.72 2.72 -4.23
CA TYR A 185 8.80 1.83 -5.38
C TYR A 185 10.12 2.04 -6.10
N GLN A 186 10.92 0.99 -6.22
CA GLN A 186 12.17 1.01 -6.97
C GLN A 186 11.97 0.38 -8.35
N ASP A 187 12.38 1.12 -9.37
CA ASP A 187 12.53 0.66 -10.75
C ASP A 187 13.96 0.92 -11.22
N GLY A 188 14.73 -0.13 -11.41
CA GLY A 188 16.14 -0.04 -11.76
C GLY A 188 16.93 0.77 -10.72
N PHE A 189 17.51 1.90 -11.15
CA PHE A 189 18.27 2.82 -10.29
C PHE A 189 17.44 4.03 -9.81
N LEU A 190 16.17 4.12 -10.17
CA LEU A 190 15.23 5.14 -9.70
C LEU A 190 14.39 4.61 -8.55
N LEU A 191 14.19 5.46 -7.57
CA LEU A 191 13.35 5.21 -6.42
C LEU A 191 12.24 6.25 -6.39
N TYR A 192 11.00 5.83 -6.56
CA TYR A 192 9.82 6.66 -6.51
C TYR A 192 9.27 6.70 -5.10
N LEU A 193 9.12 7.89 -4.55
CA LEU A 193 8.66 8.14 -3.18
C LEU A 193 7.39 8.98 -3.20
N SER A 194 6.35 8.49 -2.55
CA SER A 194 5.11 9.24 -2.35
C SER A 194 5.19 10.02 -1.04
N LEU A 195 5.07 11.34 -1.12
CA LEU A 195 5.16 12.30 0.00
C LEU A 195 3.75 12.75 0.37
N ARG A 196 3.15 12.14 1.40
CA ARG A 196 1.73 12.31 1.70
C ARG A 196 1.36 13.70 2.19
N THR A 197 2.09 14.25 3.17
CA THR A 197 1.73 15.54 3.79
C THR A 197 1.91 16.72 2.83
N THR A 198 2.80 16.58 1.86
CA THR A 198 3.09 17.60 0.86
C THR A 198 2.39 17.37 -0.48
N SER A 199 1.70 16.23 -0.63
CA SER A 199 1.03 15.81 -1.87
C SER A 199 1.96 15.85 -3.08
N GLY A 200 2.98 15.03 -3.06
CA GLY A 200 3.96 14.92 -4.14
C GLY A 200 4.50 13.51 -4.31
N ILE A 201 4.99 13.25 -5.51
CA ILE A 201 5.78 12.06 -5.82
C ILE A 201 7.11 12.55 -6.37
N ILE A 202 8.20 12.00 -5.87
CA ILE A 202 9.56 12.30 -6.36
C ILE A 202 10.24 11.03 -6.86
N ALA A 203 11.12 11.16 -7.84
CA ALA A 203 12.06 10.11 -8.21
C ALA A 203 13.47 10.48 -7.76
N VAL A 204 14.09 9.59 -7.00
CA VAL A 204 15.45 9.71 -6.47
C VAL A 204 16.37 8.78 -7.25
N ASN A 205 17.48 9.29 -7.76
CA ASN A 205 18.53 8.44 -8.29
C ASN A 205 19.30 7.78 -7.14
N LYS A 206 19.22 6.47 -7.00
CA LYS A 206 19.86 5.73 -5.89
C LYS A 206 21.38 5.87 -5.83
N ASN A 207 22.06 6.09 -6.96
CA ASN A 207 23.51 6.22 -7.01
C ASN A 207 23.99 7.60 -6.53
N THR A 208 23.28 8.69 -6.93
CA THR A 208 23.64 10.06 -6.56
C THR A 208 22.89 10.58 -5.35
N LYS A 209 21.76 9.94 -5.00
CA LYS A 209 20.79 10.35 -3.99
C LYS A 209 20.06 11.67 -4.31
N GLU A 210 20.20 12.17 -5.50
CA GLU A 210 19.54 13.40 -5.95
C GLU A 210 18.11 13.13 -6.41
N VAL A 211 17.22 14.10 -6.16
CA VAL A 211 15.88 14.12 -6.75
C VAL A 211 16.02 14.53 -8.20
N VAL A 212 15.61 13.65 -9.12
CA VAL A 212 15.76 13.85 -10.57
C VAL A 212 14.42 14.13 -11.27
N TRP A 213 13.30 13.88 -10.59
CA TRP A 213 11.96 14.10 -11.11
C TRP A 213 10.98 14.34 -9.97
N GLU A 214 9.90 15.11 -10.23
CA GLU A 214 8.84 15.36 -9.25
C GLU A 214 7.50 15.64 -9.93
N LEU A 215 6.43 15.22 -9.26
CA LEU A 215 5.03 15.57 -9.56
C LEU A 215 4.37 15.99 -8.25
N LYS A 216 3.77 17.20 -8.20
CA LYS A 216 3.23 17.79 -6.97
C LYS A 216 1.75 18.12 -7.09
N TYR A 217 1.15 18.56 -5.99
CA TYR A 217 -0.17 19.20 -6.01
C TYR A 217 -0.20 20.32 -7.06
N PRO A 218 -1.27 20.48 -7.85
CA PRO A 218 -2.58 19.79 -7.76
C PRO A 218 -2.70 18.50 -8.60
N PHE A 219 -1.61 18.01 -9.17
CA PHE A 219 -1.64 16.79 -10.00
C PHE A 219 -2.04 15.57 -9.21
N VAL A 220 -1.62 15.49 -7.94
CA VAL A 220 -1.98 14.44 -6.98
C VAL A 220 -2.31 15.08 -5.63
N ALA A 221 -3.09 14.38 -4.80
CA ALA A 221 -3.54 14.88 -3.50
C ALA A 221 -3.58 13.77 -2.45
N GLN A 222 -2.57 13.73 -1.56
CA GLN A 222 -2.38 12.72 -0.50
C GLN A 222 -2.31 11.28 -1.01
N GLN A 223 -1.72 11.11 -2.17
CA GLN A 223 -1.63 9.88 -2.93
C GLN A 223 -0.89 8.76 -2.20
N HIS A 224 -1.08 7.53 -2.66
CA HIS A 224 -0.41 6.30 -2.23
C HIS A 224 0.06 5.49 -3.44
N ASP A 225 0.90 4.49 -3.17
CA ASP A 225 1.28 3.40 -4.05
C ASP A 225 1.78 3.86 -5.44
N PRO A 226 2.87 4.65 -5.49
CA PRO A 226 3.48 5.02 -6.76
C PRO A 226 4.15 3.78 -7.37
N SER A 227 3.97 3.57 -8.67
CA SER A 227 4.64 2.53 -9.46
C SER A 227 4.89 3.00 -10.88
N ILE A 228 5.72 2.27 -11.61
CA ILE A 228 5.98 2.55 -13.02
C ILE A 228 5.42 1.44 -13.87
N THR A 229 4.61 1.81 -14.86
CA THR A 229 4.03 0.85 -15.82
C THR A 229 5.10 0.37 -16.82
N GLU A 230 4.82 -0.73 -17.52
CA GLU A 230 5.69 -1.22 -18.61
C GLU A 230 5.96 -0.17 -19.70
N GLN A 231 5.05 0.80 -19.85
CA GLN A 231 5.20 1.92 -20.78
C GLN A 231 6.09 3.05 -20.24
N GLY A 232 6.54 2.96 -18.99
CA GLY A 232 7.37 3.98 -18.33
C GLY A 232 6.56 5.13 -17.72
N ASN A 233 5.24 4.99 -17.57
CA ASN A 233 4.38 5.99 -16.95
C ASN A 233 4.31 5.81 -15.45
N LEU A 234 4.18 6.90 -14.71
CA LEU A 234 3.88 6.87 -13.28
C LEU A 234 2.41 6.55 -13.06
N LEU A 235 2.14 5.49 -12.32
CA LEU A 235 0.80 5.10 -11.87
C LEU A 235 0.70 5.30 -10.36
N CYS A 236 -0.43 5.82 -9.85
CA CYS A 236 -0.66 5.91 -8.40
C CYS A 236 -2.15 5.98 -8.03
N PHE A 237 -2.44 5.65 -6.78
CA PHE A 237 -3.73 5.86 -6.14
C PHE A 237 -3.80 7.27 -5.58
N ASP A 238 -4.58 8.15 -6.20
CA ASP A 238 -4.76 9.54 -5.78
C ASP A 238 -5.98 9.67 -4.87
N ASN A 239 -5.75 9.72 -3.55
CA ASN A 239 -6.81 9.72 -2.52
C ASN A 239 -7.75 10.92 -2.62
N GLY A 240 -7.24 12.09 -2.92
CA GLY A 240 -8.05 13.27 -3.24
C GLY A 240 -8.65 14.02 -2.05
N ASN A 241 -8.21 13.76 -0.79
CA ASN A 241 -8.79 14.37 0.41
C ASN A 241 -8.79 15.90 0.42
N ILE A 242 -7.73 16.50 -0.12
CA ILE A 242 -7.55 17.96 -0.14
C ILE A 242 -7.83 18.59 -1.50
N ARG A 243 -8.27 17.79 -2.46
CA ARG A 243 -8.60 18.32 -3.79
C ARG A 243 -9.84 19.21 -3.69
N PRO A 244 -9.81 20.42 -4.24
CA PRO A 244 -10.99 21.28 -4.29
C PRO A 244 -12.11 20.61 -5.07
N SER A 245 -13.07 20.05 -4.37
CA SER A 245 -14.24 19.37 -4.94
C SER A 245 -15.41 19.49 -3.98
N SER A 246 -16.61 19.57 -4.52
CA SER A 246 -17.83 19.52 -3.72
C SER A 246 -18.09 18.12 -3.12
N ILE A 247 -17.47 17.09 -3.68
CA ILE A 247 -17.58 15.71 -3.23
C ILE A 247 -16.17 15.12 -3.19
N HIS A 248 -15.73 14.68 -2.01
CA HIS A 248 -14.47 13.95 -1.87
C HIS A 248 -14.56 12.62 -2.62
N HIS A 249 -13.52 12.33 -3.39
CA HIS A 249 -13.42 11.08 -4.14
C HIS A 249 -11.96 10.76 -4.44
N SER A 250 -11.67 9.49 -4.54
CA SER A 250 -10.38 8.99 -5.05
C SER A 250 -10.42 8.83 -6.56
N ARG A 251 -9.26 8.72 -7.14
CA ARG A 251 -9.07 8.37 -8.55
C ARG A 251 -7.77 7.59 -8.71
N ILE A 252 -7.66 6.87 -9.79
CA ILE A 252 -6.40 6.30 -10.26
C ILE A 252 -5.88 7.17 -11.38
N VAL A 253 -4.60 7.47 -11.37
CA VAL A 253 -3.98 8.33 -12.37
C VAL A 253 -2.70 7.71 -12.92
N GLU A 254 -2.53 7.82 -14.23
CA GLU A 254 -1.31 7.46 -14.92
C GLU A 254 -0.76 8.70 -15.65
N TYR A 255 0.47 9.09 -15.34
CA TYR A 255 1.15 10.25 -15.91
C TYR A 255 2.36 9.82 -16.71
N ASP A 256 2.51 10.38 -17.90
CA ASP A 256 3.75 10.28 -18.65
C ASP A 256 4.91 10.92 -17.87
N THR A 257 5.99 10.18 -17.63
CA THR A 257 7.10 10.65 -16.79
C THR A 257 7.96 11.71 -17.46
N ILE A 258 7.86 11.91 -18.76
CA ILE A 258 8.62 12.90 -19.53
C ILE A 258 7.84 14.20 -19.64
N SER A 259 6.63 14.16 -20.18
CA SER A 259 5.78 15.34 -20.40
C SER A 259 5.03 15.78 -19.16
N LYS A 260 4.85 14.91 -18.18
CA LYS A 260 3.98 15.06 -17.00
C LYS A 260 2.51 15.26 -17.37
N GLU A 261 2.11 14.82 -18.55
CA GLU A 261 0.71 14.85 -18.98
C GLU A 261 -0.03 13.64 -18.40
N LEU A 262 -1.29 13.85 -18.04
CA LEU A 262 -2.20 12.78 -17.63
C LEU A 262 -2.54 11.94 -18.85
N VAL A 263 -2.12 10.68 -18.88
CA VAL A 263 -2.37 9.77 -20.00
C VAL A 263 -3.57 8.86 -19.76
N TRP A 264 -3.91 8.60 -18.51
CA TRP A 264 -5.09 7.83 -18.14
C TRP A 264 -5.60 8.21 -16.75
N GLU A 265 -6.92 8.13 -16.57
CA GLU A 265 -7.58 8.39 -15.30
C GLU A 265 -8.79 7.48 -15.15
N TYR A 266 -8.94 6.87 -13.99
CA TYR A 266 -10.19 6.25 -13.57
C TYR A 266 -10.83 7.07 -12.46
N LYS A 267 -12.10 7.36 -12.63
CA LYS A 267 -13.03 7.90 -11.62
C LYS A 267 -14.30 7.09 -11.69
N ASP A 268 -14.88 6.78 -10.54
CA ASP A 268 -16.23 6.21 -10.58
C ASP A 268 -17.22 7.21 -11.18
N PRO A 269 -18.14 6.78 -12.06
CA PRO A 269 -19.21 7.64 -12.61
C PRO A 269 -20.03 8.36 -11.52
N MET A 270 -20.13 7.76 -10.33
CA MET A 270 -20.63 8.39 -9.11
C MET A 270 -19.45 8.66 -8.18
N PRO A 271 -18.84 9.85 -8.17
CA PRO A 271 -17.57 10.09 -7.49
C PRO A 271 -17.54 9.64 -6.03
N ALA A 272 -18.63 9.84 -5.28
CA ALA A 272 -18.73 9.40 -3.88
C ALA A 272 -18.75 7.88 -3.68
N ALA A 273 -18.88 7.08 -4.74
CA ALA A 273 -18.84 5.62 -4.68
C ALA A 273 -17.41 5.05 -4.69
N PHE A 274 -16.40 5.89 -4.90
CA PHE A 274 -15.00 5.51 -4.87
C PHE A 274 -14.19 6.54 -4.05
N PHE A 275 -13.97 6.23 -2.78
CA PHE A 275 -13.22 7.13 -1.90
C PHE A 275 -12.53 6.37 -0.77
N SER A 276 -11.21 6.23 -0.86
CA SER A 276 -10.36 5.79 0.25
C SER A 276 -9.60 7.00 0.80
N PRO A 277 -9.94 7.51 1.99
CA PRO A 277 -9.28 8.71 2.56
C PRO A 277 -7.84 8.46 3.00
N TYR A 278 -7.42 7.21 3.10
CA TYR A 278 -6.08 6.76 3.47
C TYR A 278 -5.83 5.38 2.86
N MET A 279 -4.55 5.01 2.72
CA MET A 279 -4.12 3.80 2.01
C MET A 279 -4.66 3.79 0.57
N GLY A 280 -4.58 2.68 -0.11
CA GLY A 280 -5.00 2.51 -1.50
C GLY A 280 -3.86 2.01 -2.34
N SER A 281 -4.14 1.04 -3.20
CA SER A 281 -3.16 0.53 -4.15
C SER A 281 -3.74 0.33 -5.53
N VAL A 282 -2.86 0.30 -6.54
CA VAL A 282 -3.24 0.04 -7.91
C VAL A 282 -2.12 -0.69 -8.66
N GLU A 283 -2.49 -1.69 -9.42
CA GLU A 283 -1.59 -2.41 -10.32
C GLU A 283 -2.14 -2.37 -11.74
N LYS A 284 -1.32 -1.98 -12.71
CA LYS A 284 -1.64 -2.16 -14.13
C LYS A 284 -1.29 -3.58 -14.52
N LEU A 285 -2.29 -4.34 -14.94
CA LEU A 285 -2.12 -5.74 -15.26
C LEU A 285 -1.61 -5.93 -16.69
N TRP A 286 -1.07 -7.12 -16.96
CA TRP A 286 -0.48 -7.53 -18.25
C TRP A 286 -1.46 -7.52 -19.44
N ASN A 287 -2.77 -7.52 -19.19
CA ASN A 287 -3.82 -7.41 -20.18
C ASN A 287 -4.28 -5.97 -20.42
N GLY A 288 -3.66 -5.00 -19.73
CA GLY A 288 -3.95 -3.58 -19.82
C GLY A 288 -5.07 -3.08 -18.91
N SER A 289 -5.69 -3.97 -18.10
CA SER A 289 -6.64 -3.56 -17.06
C SER A 289 -5.91 -3.07 -15.80
N TYR A 290 -6.67 -2.55 -14.85
CA TYR A 290 -6.17 -2.03 -13.58
C TYR A 290 -6.85 -2.72 -12.41
N SER A 291 -6.05 -3.34 -11.54
CA SER A 291 -6.52 -3.86 -10.25
C SER A 291 -6.39 -2.77 -9.19
N ILE A 292 -7.47 -2.45 -8.52
CA ILE A 292 -7.58 -1.32 -7.60
C ILE A 292 -8.02 -1.85 -6.22
N CYS A 293 -7.27 -1.48 -5.17
CA CYS A 293 -7.66 -1.73 -3.80
C CYS A 293 -8.15 -0.42 -3.15
N GLU A 294 -9.47 -0.31 -2.94
CA GLU A 294 -10.09 0.73 -2.13
C GLU A 294 -9.95 0.38 -0.65
N SER A 295 -8.75 0.61 -0.14
CA SER A 295 -8.20 0.00 1.07
C SER A 295 -9.01 0.26 2.34
N ALA A 296 -9.51 1.49 2.54
CA ALA A 296 -10.25 1.85 3.76
C ALA A 296 -11.53 1.04 3.94
N PHE A 297 -12.11 0.54 2.86
CA PHE A 297 -13.38 -0.19 2.85
C PHE A 297 -13.25 -1.64 2.40
N GLY A 298 -12.04 -2.14 2.26
CA GLY A 298 -11.76 -3.54 1.91
C GLY A 298 -12.37 -3.97 0.57
N ARG A 299 -12.50 -3.05 -0.38
CA ARG A 299 -13.00 -3.33 -1.73
C ARG A 299 -11.85 -3.46 -2.70
N ILE A 300 -11.76 -4.59 -3.39
CA ILE A 300 -10.79 -4.85 -4.45
C ILE A 300 -11.58 -5.00 -5.74
N PHE A 301 -11.21 -4.26 -6.77
CA PHE A 301 -11.92 -4.33 -8.04
C PHE A 301 -11.00 -4.11 -9.23
N GLU A 302 -11.45 -4.57 -10.39
CA GLU A 302 -10.70 -4.49 -11.63
C GLU A 302 -11.51 -3.79 -12.69
N VAL A 303 -10.87 -2.86 -13.41
CA VAL A 303 -11.47 -2.11 -14.50
C VAL A 303 -10.64 -2.23 -15.77
N THR A 304 -11.31 -2.17 -16.92
CA THR A 304 -10.63 -2.07 -18.22
C THR A 304 -9.94 -0.71 -18.39
N SER A 305 -9.17 -0.55 -19.47
CA SER A 305 -8.63 0.75 -19.89
C SER A 305 -9.72 1.78 -20.21
N GLU A 306 -10.92 1.35 -20.55
CA GLU A 306 -12.09 2.19 -20.78
C GLU A 306 -12.85 2.53 -19.48
N GLY A 307 -12.45 1.93 -18.34
CA GLY A 307 -13.06 2.13 -17.03
C GLY A 307 -14.29 1.25 -16.76
N GLU A 308 -14.49 0.19 -17.54
CA GLU A 308 -15.56 -0.78 -17.31
C GLU A 308 -15.19 -1.76 -16.20
N LEU A 309 -16.12 -1.97 -15.25
CA LEU A 309 -15.93 -2.89 -14.12
C LEU A 309 -15.97 -4.34 -14.60
N MET A 310 -14.88 -5.08 -14.37
CA MET A 310 -14.73 -6.48 -14.78
C MET A 310 -14.85 -7.46 -13.63
N TRP A 311 -14.36 -7.07 -12.45
CA TRP A 311 -14.38 -7.91 -11.27
C TRP A 311 -14.45 -7.04 -10.01
N GLU A 312 -15.17 -7.51 -8.99
CA GLU A 312 -15.31 -6.81 -7.72
C GLU A 312 -15.45 -7.81 -6.57
N TYR A 313 -14.63 -7.62 -5.56
CA TYR A 313 -14.62 -8.41 -4.33
C TYR A 313 -14.58 -7.49 -3.12
N VAL A 314 -15.41 -7.78 -2.12
CA VAL A 314 -15.39 -7.07 -0.83
C VAL A 314 -14.93 -8.06 0.24
N ILE A 315 -13.84 -7.71 0.91
CA ILE A 315 -13.23 -8.51 1.98
C ILE A 315 -14.27 -8.80 3.05
N PRO A 316 -14.54 -10.09 3.36
CA PRO A 316 -15.59 -10.47 4.31
C PRO A 316 -15.11 -10.48 5.77
N GLU A 317 -13.81 -10.37 6.01
CA GLU A 317 -13.21 -10.41 7.34
C GLU A 317 -13.32 -9.04 8.01
N PHE A 318 -14.36 -8.87 8.87
CA PHE A 318 -14.51 -7.69 9.71
C PHE A 318 -14.05 -7.98 11.13
N ALA A 319 -13.23 -7.09 11.70
CA ALA A 319 -12.82 -7.12 13.09
C ALA A 319 -12.53 -5.71 13.63
N GLU A 320 -12.50 -5.57 14.94
CA GLU A 320 -12.01 -4.35 15.58
C GLU A 320 -10.47 -4.34 15.55
N TYR A 321 -9.89 -3.15 15.45
CA TYR A 321 -8.45 -2.99 15.68
C TYR A 321 -8.11 -3.38 17.13
N PRO A 322 -6.91 -3.93 17.40
CA PRO A 322 -6.51 -4.23 18.78
C PRO A 322 -6.24 -2.95 19.58
N GLU A 323 -6.19 -3.06 20.89
CA GLU A 323 -5.73 -1.99 21.78
C GLU A 323 -4.27 -1.61 21.44
N PRO A 324 -3.91 -0.33 21.48
CA PRO A 324 -4.74 0.85 21.80
C PRO A 324 -5.47 1.46 20.59
N LEU A 325 -5.35 0.88 19.41
CA LEU A 325 -5.87 1.42 18.12
C LEU A 325 -7.37 1.58 18.08
N ASN A 326 -8.13 0.67 18.70
CA ASN A 326 -9.58 0.72 18.80
C ASN A 326 -10.10 1.96 19.53
N GLN A 327 -9.24 2.68 20.26
CA GLN A 327 -9.58 3.97 20.88
C GLN A 327 -9.66 5.11 19.85
N PHE A 328 -8.93 4.98 18.74
CA PHE A 328 -8.87 5.98 17.68
C PHE A 328 -9.72 5.58 16.47
N ILE A 329 -9.72 4.29 16.14
CA ILE A 329 -10.47 3.72 15.03
C ILE A 329 -11.48 2.73 15.63
N THR A 330 -12.66 3.21 15.89
CA THR A 330 -13.72 2.44 16.57
C THR A 330 -14.54 1.62 15.59
N GLY A 331 -15.01 0.46 16.03
CA GLY A 331 -15.88 -0.43 15.27
C GLY A 331 -15.12 -1.47 14.47
N GLU A 332 -15.87 -2.30 13.76
CA GLU A 332 -15.34 -3.37 12.93
C GLU A 332 -14.99 -2.87 11.52
N HIS A 333 -13.81 -3.21 11.04
CA HIS A 333 -13.26 -2.81 9.74
C HIS A 333 -12.79 -4.04 8.97
N ASN A 334 -12.89 -3.96 7.65
CA ASN A 334 -12.33 -4.95 6.71
C ASN A 334 -11.23 -4.33 5.83
N SER A 335 -10.59 -3.28 6.30
CA SER A 335 -9.54 -2.56 5.58
C SER A 335 -8.36 -3.48 5.20
N CYS A 336 -7.75 -3.17 4.08
CA CYS A 336 -6.58 -3.86 3.55
C CYS A 336 -5.60 -2.81 3.04
N PHE A 337 -4.29 -2.94 3.26
CA PHE A 337 -3.34 -1.90 2.83
C PHE A 337 -3.13 -1.91 1.32
N LYS A 338 -2.76 -3.08 0.79
CA LYS A 338 -2.62 -3.39 -0.64
C LYS A 338 -3.25 -4.74 -0.95
N ALA A 339 -3.57 -4.96 -2.21
CA ALA A 339 -3.93 -6.26 -2.74
C ALA A 339 -3.14 -6.50 -4.03
N HIS A 340 -2.68 -7.71 -4.24
CA HIS A 340 -1.80 -8.07 -5.36
C HIS A 340 -2.44 -9.12 -6.25
N ARG A 341 -2.26 -8.96 -7.57
CA ARG A 341 -2.75 -9.90 -8.58
C ARG A 341 -1.63 -10.81 -9.07
N TYR A 342 -1.93 -12.09 -9.16
CA TYR A 342 -1.00 -13.12 -9.64
C TYR A 342 -1.61 -13.93 -10.76
N LYS A 343 -0.77 -14.32 -11.73
CA LYS A 343 -1.13 -15.30 -12.75
C LYS A 343 -0.97 -16.72 -12.21
N ASP A 344 -1.58 -17.68 -12.90
CA ASP A 344 -1.53 -19.08 -12.51
C ASP A 344 -0.08 -19.63 -12.37
N TYR A 345 0.84 -19.16 -13.17
CA TYR A 345 2.25 -19.58 -13.11
C TYR A 345 3.10 -18.81 -12.09
N ASP A 346 2.62 -17.67 -11.56
CA ASP A 346 3.32 -16.90 -10.54
C ASP A 346 3.20 -17.54 -9.15
N ILE A 347 2.26 -18.47 -8.99
CA ILE A 347 2.03 -19.18 -7.72
C ILE A 347 2.48 -20.63 -7.81
N LEU A 348 2.98 -21.17 -6.68
CA LEU A 348 3.41 -22.56 -6.63
C LEU A 348 2.22 -23.51 -6.82
N PRO A 349 2.43 -24.66 -7.50
CA PRO A 349 1.38 -25.67 -7.67
C PRO A 349 0.74 -26.14 -6.36
N THR A 350 1.49 -26.09 -5.25
CA THR A 350 1.02 -26.46 -3.91
C THR A 350 0.02 -25.46 -3.32
N MET A 351 -0.05 -24.24 -3.87
CA MET A 351 -1.00 -23.19 -3.47
C MET A 351 -2.24 -23.14 -4.36
N ARG A 352 -2.29 -23.92 -5.44
CA ARG A 352 -3.42 -23.96 -6.36
C ARG A 352 -4.45 -24.97 -5.86
N HIS A 353 -5.69 -24.83 -6.30
CA HIS A 353 -6.72 -25.85 -6.07
C HIS A 353 -6.23 -27.25 -6.48
N LYS A 354 -6.49 -28.22 -5.65
CA LYS A 354 -6.32 -29.65 -5.95
C LYS A 354 -7.44 -30.15 -6.85
#